data_8ebe6a14f3656309076d5b959aae2db6
#
_entry.id   8ebe6a14f3656309076d5b959aae2db6
#
_cell.length_a   1.000
_cell.length_b   1.000
_cell.length_c   1.000
_cell.angle_alpha   90.00
_cell.angle_beta   90.00
_cell.angle_gamma   90.00
#
_symmetry.space_group_name_H-M   'P 1'
#
loop_
_entity.id
_entity.type
_entity.pdbx_description
1 polymer ?
#
loop_
_entity_poly.entity_id
_entity_poly.type
_entity_poly.pdbx_seq_one_letter_code
_entity_poly.pdbx_strand_id
1 'polypeptide(L)'
;YRSREANVHRLAEVSTNIIDQCVAQGVPFAREYGGTLDNRSFGGVQVSRTFYARGQTGQQLLLGAYSALSRQISKGSVQMYNRHEMLDVVMIDGVARGIIARNLLTGQYERHFGHAVVLATGGYGNVFYLSTNAMGSNVTAAWKAYKKGAMFGNPCFTQIHPTCIPVSGDYQSKLTLMSESLRNDGRIWVPIKKGDTRDPKDIPEDERDYYLERRYPAFGNLVPRDIASRAAKERCDEGYGVGSTKMAVYLDFKDAISSMGEDTVRSRYGNLFQMYNKITGDDPYHTPMRIYPAVHYTMGGLWVDYNLMTSVPGLYSIGESNFSDHGANRLGASALMQGLADGYFVLPYTIGEFLSKDIRTERISTDDEHFVKAEKKARKRNETLLEIK
;
A
#
# COMPACT_ATOMS: atom_id res chain seq x y z
N TYR A 1 10.56 10.43 14.34
CA TYR A 1 10.47 11.81 14.87
C TYR A 1 9.68 12.78 13.96
N ARG A 2 8.92 12.28 13.00
CA ARG A 2 8.05 13.07 12.10
C ARG A 2 6.59 12.62 12.15
N SER A 3 6.28 11.62 12.97
CA SER A 3 4.91 11.21 13.26
C SER A 3 4.25 12.21 14.20
N ARG A 4 2.94 12.28 14.14
CA ARG A 4 2.15 12.99 15.13
C ARG A 4 1.85 12.03 16.30
N GLU A 5 2.44 12.26 17.46
CA GLU A 5 2.37 11.35 18.62
C GLU A 5 0.95 11.01 19.03
N ALA A 6 0.04 11.98 19.06
CA ALA A 6 -1.36 11.77 19.40
C ALA A 6 -2.05 10.78 18.46
N ASN A 7 -1.76 10.83 17.15
CA ASN A 7 -2.30 9.89 16.18
C ASN A 7 -1.73 8.49 16.36
N VAL A 8 -0.43 8.38 16.65
CA VAL A 8 0.23 7.10 16.94
C VAL A 8 -0.35 6.47 18.20
N HIS A 9 -0.56 7.26 19.26
CA HIS A 9 -1.20 6.79 20.50
C HIS A 9 -2.59 6.26 20.23
N ARG A 10 -3.43 7.02 19.51
CA ARG A 10 -4.78 6.60 19.13
C ARG A 10 -4.77 5.31 18.32
N LEU A 11 -3.85 5.19 17.35
CA LEU A 11 -3.71 3.96 16.55
C LEU A 11 -3.38 2.76 17.43
N ALA A 12 -2.49 2.91 18.39
CA ALA A 12 -2.15 1.85 19.34
C ALA A 12 -3.35 1.48 20.23
N GLU A 13 -4.08 2.46 20.73
CA GLU A 13 -5.25 2.29 21.59
C GLU A 13 -6.38 1.51 20.91
N VAL A 14 -6.70 1.81 19.64
CA VAL A 14 -7.78 1.12 18.90
C VAL A 14 -7.33 -0.17 18.20
N SER A 15 -6.08 -0.56 18.30
CA SER A 15 -5.51 -1.66 17.52
C SER A 15 -6.19 -3.01 17.75
N THR A 16 -6.56 -3.33 18.99
CA THR A 16 -7.30 -4.57 19.33
C THR A 16 -8.70 -4.52 18.79
N ASN A 17 -9.39 -3.39 18.93
CA ASN A 17 -10.76 -3.20 18.46
C ASN A 17 -10.85 -3.35 16.92
N ILE A 18 -9.81 -2.94 16.20
CA ILE A 18 -9.72 -3.14 14.74
C ILE A 18 -9.72 -4.63 14.40
N ILE A 19 -8.93 -5.43 15.11
CA ILE A 19 -8.86 -6.87 14.87
C ILE A 19 -10.21 -7.53 15.20
N ASP A 20 -10.82 -7.19 16.31
CA ASP A 20 -12.15 -7.70 16.67
C ASP A 20 -13.21 -7.34 15.62
N GLN A 21 -13.19 -6.11 15.12
CA GLN A 21 -14.07 -5.68 14.03
C GLN A 21 -13.84 -6.50 12.75
N CYS A 22 -12.60 -6.76 12.39
CA CYS A 22 -12.27 -7.55 11.21
C CYS A 22 -12.70 -9.02 11.38
N VAL A 23 -12.51 -9.60 12.57
CA VAL A 23 -13.01 -10.95 12.88
C VAL A 23 -14.53 -11.00 12.76
N ALA A 24 -15.25 -10.01 13.32
CA ALA A 24 -16.69 -9.91 13.20
C ALA A 24 -17.21 -9.76 11.76
N GLN A 25 -16.38 -9.19 10.87
CA GLN A 25 -16.64 -9.12 9.43
C GLN A 25 -16.31 -10.41 8.66
N GLY A 26 -15.79 -11.43 9.34
CA GLY A 26 -15.48 -12.73 8.75
C GLY A 26 -14.08 -12.85 8.16
N VAL A 27 -13.14 -11.99 8.53
CA VAL A 27 -11.74 -12.12 8.11
C VAL A 27 -11.11 -13.37 8.73
N PRO A 28 -10.61 -14.34 7.94
CA PRO A 28 -10.12 -15.63 8.42
C PRO A 28 -8.66 -15.52 8.88
N PHE A 29 -8.41 -14.83 9.98
CA PHE A 29 -7.08 -14.81 10.58
C PHE A 29 -6.65 -16.21 11.00
N ALA A 30 -5.34 -16.48 10.94
CA ALA A 30 -4.75 -17.70 11.45
C ALA A 30 -5.04 -17.86 12.95
N ARG A 31 -5.26 -19.11 13.36
CA ARG A 31 -5.56 -19.45 14.75
C ARG A 31 -4.59 -20.51 15.28
N GLU A 32 -4.31 -20.44 16.56
CA GLU A 32 -3.64 -21.48 17.32
C GLU A 32 -4.57 -22.66 17.54
N TYR A 33 -4.02 -23.80 17.99
CA TYR A 33 -4.79 -25.01 18.26
C TYR A 33 -5.94 -24.77 19.26
N GLY A 34 -5.72 -23.91 20.25
CA GLY A 34 -6.74 -23.53 21.25
C GLY A 34 -7.85 -22.59 20.72
N GLY A 35 -7.79 -22.16 19.45
CA GLY A 35 -8.79 -21.31 18.82
C GLY A 35 -8.55 -19.80 18.97
N THR A 36 -7.55 -19.37 19.72
CA THR A 36 -7.10 -17.97 19.80
C THR A 36 -6.43 -17.54 18.51
N LEU A 37 -6.36 -16.23 18.25
CA LEU A 37 -5.69 -15.71 17.07
C LEU A 37 -4.18 -15.89 17.18
N ASP A 38 -3.59 -16.45 16.13
CA ASP A 38 -2.15 -16.64 16.06
C ASP A 38 -1.42 -15.34 15.73
N ASN A 39 -0.26 -15.14 16.33
CA ASN A 39 0.61 -14.00 16.15
C ASN A 39 1.97 -14.42 15.61
N ARG A 40 2.53 -13.58 14.74
CA ARG A 40 3.90 -13.76 14.27
C ARG A 40 4.74 -12.51 14.43
N SER A 41 6.06 -12.68 14.46
CA SER A 41 7.00 -11.59 14.30
C SER A 41 6.99 -11.08 12.85
N PHE A 42 7.39 -9.84 12.66
CA PHE A 42 7.50 -9.21 11.36
C PHE A 42 8.82 -8.44 11.26
N GLY A 43 9.37 -8.30 10.06
CA GLY A 43 10.68 -7.66 9.89
C GLY A 43 10.82 -6.33 10.62
N GLY A 44 11.87 -6.19 11.42
CA GLY A 44 12.12 -5.04 12.29
C GLY A 44 11.34 -5.03 13.62
N VAL A 45 10.57 -6.08 13.93
CA VAL A 45 9.82 -6.24 15.19
C VAL A 45 10.26 -7.49 15.92
N GLN A 46 10.78 -7.33 17.13
CA GLN A 46 11.34 -8.44 17.93
C GLN A 46 10.29 -9.30 18.63
N VAL A 47 9.03 -8.85 18.71
CA VAL A 47 7.95 -9.56 19.38
C VAL A 47 6.86 -9.98 18.41
N SER A 48 6.25 -11.13 18.66
CA SER A 48 5.10 -11.60 17.90
C SER A 48 3.87 -10.77 18.28
N ARG A 49 3.38 -9.95 17.35
CA ARG A 49 2.20 -9.07 17.53
C ARG A 49 1.41 -8.84 16.25
N THR A 50 1.75 -9.55 15.18
CA THR A 50 1.11 -9.35 13.89
C THR A 50 0.13 -10.46 13.60
N PHE A 51 -1.15 -10.14 13.55
CA PHE A 51 -2.20 -11.05 13.07
C PHE A 51 -2.12 -11.18 11.55
N TYR A 52 -2.42 -12.35 11.02
CA TYR A 52 -2.22 -12.64 9.61
C TYR A 52 -3.19 -13.69 9.06
N ALA A 53 -3.41 -13.67 7.76
CA ALA A 53 -4.18 -14.69 7.02
C ALA A 53 -3.28 -15.31 5.95
N ARG A 54 -2.19 -15.96 6.36
CA ARG A 54 -1.24 -16.80 5.59
C ARG A 54 -0.96 -16.28 4.15
N GLY A 55 -0.37 -15.08 4.04
CA GLY A 55 0.01 -14.44 2.77
C GLY A 55 -1.11 -13.68 2.05
N GLN A 56 -2.35 -13.74 2.54
CA GLN A 56 -3.51 -13.10 1.93
C GLN A 56 -4.17 -12.04 2.83
N THR A 57 -3.50 -11.58 3.87
CA THR A 57 -4.10 -10.69 4.89
C THR A 57 -4.77 -9.46 4.28
N GLY A 58 -4.09 -8.73 3.38
CA GLY A 58 -4.66 -7.56 2.73
C GLY A 58 -5.90 -7.87 1.89
N GLN A 59 -5.87 -8.97 1.13
CA GLN A 59 -7.01 -9.43 0.34
C GLN A 59 -8.21 -9.78 1.21
N GLN A 60 -8.01 -10.49 2.30
CA GLN A 60 -9.08 -10.91 3.20
C GLN A 60 -9.70 -9.72 3.94
N LEU A 61 -8.89 -8.76 4.37
CA LEU A 61 -9.37 -7.50 4.94
C LEU A 61 -10.22 -6.71 3.93
N LEU A 62 -9.77 -6.63 2.67
CA LEU A 62 -10.52 -5.97 1.61
C LEU A 62 -11.87 -6.67 1.35
N LEU A 63 -11.89 -8.01 1.27
CA LEU A 63 -13.11 -8.78 1.05
C LEU A 63 -14.10 -8.61 2.21
N GLY A 64 -13.63 -8.62 3.45
CA GLY A 64 -14.46 -8.37 4.63
C GLY A 64 -15.12 -6.98 4.60
N ALA A 65 -14.31 -5.94 4.34
CA ALA A 65 -14.81 -4.57 4.22
C ALA A 65 -15.77 -4.40 3.02
N TYR A 66 -15.44 -5.01 1.87
CA TYR A 66 -16.30 -4.96 0.67
C TYR A 66 -17.63 -5.67 0.88
N SER A 67 -17.65 -6.79 1.60
CA SER A 67 -18.89 -7.49 1.96
C SER A 67 -19.80 -6.62 2.85
N ALA A 68 -19.22 -5.90 3.80
CA ALA A 68 -19.96 -4.94 4.64
C ALA A 68 -20.50 -3.76 3.80
N LEU A 69 -19.69 -3.22 2.89
CA LEU A 69 -20.10 -2.16 1.97
C LEU A 69 -21.24 -2.63 1.05
N SER A 70 -21.15 -3.82 0.47
CA SER A 70 -22.15 -4.39 -0.43
C SER A 70 -23.52 -4.49 0.22
N ARG A 71 -23.58 -4.78 1.52
CA ARG A 71 -24.84 -4.75 2.29
C ARG A 71 -25.46 -3.36 2.34
N GLN A 72 -24.65 -2.32 2.45
CA GLN A 72 -25.15 -0.93 2.46
C GLN A 72 -25.59 -0.47 1.07
N ILE A 73 -24.89 -0.90 0.02
CA ILE A 73 -25.29 -0.66 -1.37
C ILE A 73 -26.66 -1.32 -1.63
N SER A 74 -26.83 -2.58 -1.22
CA SER A 74 -28.09 -3.33 -1.37
C SER A 74 -29.25 -2.68 -0.64
N LYS A 75 -29.00 -2.01 0.52
CA LYS A 75 -29.99 -1.25 1.27
C LYS A 75 -30.31 0.14 0.66
N GLY A 76 -29.58 0.57 -0.37
CA GLY A 76 -29.72 1.90 -0.96
C GLY A 76 -29.09 3.03 -0.12
N SER A 77 -28.37 2.70 0.98
CA SER A 77 -27.70 3.69 1.82
C SER A 77 -26.41 4.23 1.18
N VAL A 78 -25.84 3.48 0.25
CA VAL A 78 -24.63 3.84 -0.48
C VAL A 78 -24.85 3.66 -1.98
N GLN A 79 -24.49 4.68 -2.75
CA GLN A 79 -24.44 4.61 -4.21
C GLN A 79 -22.97 4.49 -4.64
N MET A 80 -22.67 3.47 -5.45
CA MET A 80 -21.31 3.21 -5.92
C MET A 80 -21.17 3.56 -7.41
N TYR A 81 -20.18 4.39 -7.72
CA TYR A 81 -19.85 4.83 -9.08
C TYR A 81 -18.56 4.14 -9.53
N ASN A 82 -18.70 2.96 -10.13
CA ASN A 82 -17.57 2.20 -10.65
C ASN A 82 -17.01 2.83 -11.93
N ARG A 83 -15.67 2.74 -12.11
CA ARG A 83 -14.97 3.28 -13.29
C ARG A 83 -15.22 4.78 -13.49
N HIS A 84 -15.19 5.52 -12.39
CA HIS A 84 -15.22 6.98 -12.41
C HIS A 84 -13.89 7.53 -11.91
N GLU A 85 -13.43 8.58 -12.57
CA GLU A 85 -12.22 9.31 -12.19
C GLU A 85 -12.61 10.68 -11.62
N MET A 86 -12.14 11.02 -10.41
CA MET A 86 -12.29 12.35 -9.86
C MET A 86 -11.39 13.33 -10.59
N LEU A 87 -11.98 14.37 -11.18
CA LEU A 87 -11.28 15.39 -11.96
C LEU A 87 -10.99 16.66 -11.16
N ASP A 88 -11.86 17.05 -10.25
CA ASP A 88 -11.70 18.25 -9.41
C ASP A 88 -12.52 18.14 -8.12
N VAL A 89 -12.14 18.92 -7.11
CA VAL A 89 -12.93 19.17 -5.89
C VAL A 89 -13.67 20.50 -6.09
N VAL A 90 -14.96 20.51 -5.80
CA VAL A 90 -15.80 21.72 -5.89
C VAL A 90 -15.79 22.43 -4.55
N MET A 91 -15.41 23.70 -4.56
CA MET A 91 -15.37 24.58 -3.40
C MET A 91 -16.50 25.60 -3.48
N ILE A 92 -17.27 25.74 -2.39
CA ILE A 92 -18.27 26.77 -2.22
C ILE A 92 -18.00 27.47 -0.88
N ASP A 93 -17.84 28.77 -0.87
CA ASP A 93 -17.53 29.58 0.31
C ASP A 93 -16.33 29.05 1.14
N GLY A 94 -15.30 28.55 0.44
CA GLY A 94 -14.11 28.00 1.08
C GLY A 94 -14.26 26.59 1.65
N VAL A 95 -15.40 25.94 1.49
CA VAL A 95 -15.70 24.59 1.97
C VAL A 95 -15.80 23.61 0.81
N ALA A 96 -15.24 22.41 0.94
CA ALA A 96 -15.41 21.35 -0.05
C ALA A 96 -16.86 20.82 -0.02
N ARG A 97 -17.57 20.93 -1.13
CA ARG A 97 -18.99 20.61 -1.25
C ARG A 97 -19.31 19.63 -2.37
N GLY A 98 -18.30 19.03 -2.97
CA GLY A 98 -18.53 18.02 -3.99
C GLY A 98 -17.32 17.78 -4.88
N ILE A 99 -17.55 17.03 -5.94
CA ILE A 99 -16.51 16.67 -6.91
C ILE A 99 -17.06 16.75 -8.34
N ILE A 100 -16.15 16.91 -9.30
CA ILE A 100 -16.39 16.63 -10.71
C ILE A 100 -15.76 15.28 -11.01
N ALA A 101 -16.54 14.37 -11.57
CA ALA A 101 -16.07 13.05 -11.98
C ALA A 101 -16.21 12.87 -13.51
N ARG A 102 -15.46 11.93 -14.06
CA ARG A 102 -15.59 11.46 -15.44
C ARG A 102 -15.90 9.95 -15.42
N ASN A 103 -16.96 9.57 -16.07
CA ASN A 103 -17.26 8.18 -16.35
C ASN A 103 -16.27 7.68 -17.42
N LEU A 104 -15.44 6.69 -17.07
CA LEU A 104 -14.40 6.18 -17.95
C LEU A 104 -14.93 5.27 -19.08
N LEU A 105 -16.19 4.85 -19.01
CA LEU A 105 -16.83 4.06 -20.06
C LEU A 105 -17.44 4.95 -21.14
N THR A 106 -18.11 6.03 -20.71
CA THR A 106 -18.86 6.90 -21.62
C THR A 106 -18.15 8.20 -21.97
N GLY A 107 -17.13 8.57 -21.18
CA GLY A 107 -16.44 9.87 -21.27
C GLY A 107 -17.25 11.04 -20.70
N GLN A 108 -18.47 10.80 -20.19
CA GLN A 108 -19.32 11.86 -19.66
C GLN A 108 -18.77 12.43 -18.36
N TYR A 109 -18.97 13.73 -18.16
CA TYR A 109 -18.63 14.45 -16.94
C TYR A 109 -19.87 14.51 -16.05
N GLU A 110 -19.66 14.25 -14.78
CA GLU A 110 -20.71 14.22 -13.77
C GLU A 110 -20.34 15.12 -12.59
N ARG A 111 -21.36 15.74 -12.01
CA ARG A 111 -21.24 16.61 -10.84
C ARG A 111 -21.87 15.92 -9.65
N HIS A 112 -21.10 15.76 -8.58
CA HIS A 112 -21.58 15.11 -7.36
C HIS A 112 -21.48 16.08 -6.18
N PHE A 113 -22.62 16.37 -5.57
CA PHE A 113 -22.69 17.16 -4.35
C PHE A 113 -22.51 16.28 -3.10
N GLY A 114 -21.87 16.84 -2.06
CA GLY A 114 -21.78 16.26 -0.72
C GLY A 114 -21.53 17.35 0.32
N HIS A 115 -22.12 17.21 1.49
CA HIS A 115 -21.86 18.12 2.62
C HIS A 115 -20.42 18.02 3.13
N ALA A 116 -19.75 16.90 2.87
CA ALA A 116 -18.33 16.69 3.07
C ALA A 116 -17.77 15.80 1.95
N VAL A 117 -16.46 15.91 1.71
CA VAL A 117 -15.72 15.10 0.73
C VAL A 117 -14.62 14.35 1.46
N VAL A 118 -14.51 13.04 1.22
CA VAL A 118 -13.49 12.17 1.83
C VAL A 118 -12.59 11.61 0.73
N LEU A 119 -11.30 11.84 0.84
CA LEU A 119 -10.30 11.22 -0.01
C LEU A 119 -9.73 9.98 0.66
N ALA A 120 -10.02 8.82 0.08
CA ALA A 120 -9.50 7.51 0.47
C ALA A 120 -8.71 6.87 -0.69
N THR A 121 -7.92 7.68 -1.39
CA THR A 121 -7.33 7.37 -2.70
C THR A 121 -6.01 6.63 -2.61
N GLY A 122 -5.57 6.28 -1.40
CA GLY A 122 -4.31 5.61 -1.17
C GLY A 122 -3.10 6.49 -1.44
N GLY A 123 -1.92 5.86 -1.51
CA GLY A 123 -0.67 6.53 -1.74
C GLY A 123 -0.39 6.86 -3.21
N TYR A 124 0.76 7.47 -3.44
CA TYR A 124 1.19 7.92 -4.77
C TYR A 124 2.48 7.21 -5.25
N GLY A 125 2.62 5.93 -4.92
CA GLY A 125 3.81 5.14 -5.27
C GLY A 125 4.16 5.16 -6.75
N ASN A 126 3.18 5.29 -7.64
CA ASN A 126 3.40 5.35 -9.10
C ASN A 126 3.94 6.69 -9.63
N VAL A 127 4.23 7.64 -8.77
CA VAL A 127 5.08 8.81 -9.12
C VAL A 127 6.54 8.37 -9.31
N PHE A 128 6.94 7.27 -8.68
CA PHE A 128 8.29 6.73 -8.73
C PHE A 128 8.41 5.64 -9.80
N TYR A 129 9.62 5.44 -10.31
CA TYR A 129 9.92 4.53 -11.42
C TYR A 129 9.48 3.08 -11.18
N LEU A 130 9.74 2.54 -9.99
CA LEU A 130 9.32 1.19 -9.61
C LEU A 130 8.35 1.26 -8.43
N SER A 131 7.19 0.62 -8.56
CA SER A 131 6.18 0.61 -7.51
C SER A 131 5.47 -0.73 -7.43
N THR A 132 5.07 -1.11 -6.22
CA THR A 132 4.19 -2.27 -5.98
C THR A 132 2.72 -1.89 -6.04
N ASN A 133 2.40 -0.61 -6.13
CA ASN A 133 1.03 -0.10 -6.12
C ASN A 133 0.35 -0.26 -7.48
N ALA A 134 -0.97 -0.41 -7.46
CA ALA A 134 -1.77 -0.37 -8.68
C ALA A 134 -1.65 0.99 -9.39
N MET A 135 -1.87 1.04 -10.70
CA MET A 135 -1.72 2.26 -11.52
C MET A 135 -2.58 3.43 -11.04
N GLY A 136 -3.71 3.15 -10.38
CA GLY A 136 -4.55 4.17 -9.75
C GLY A 136 -3.93 4.83 -8.51
N SER A 137 -2.89 4.25 -7.92
CA SER A 137 -2.16 4.84 -6.79
C SER A 137 -1.16 5.90 -7.29
N ASN A 138 -1.69 6.91 -7.94
CA ASN A 138 -0.95 8.07 -8.44
C ASN A 138 -1.34 9.32 -7.65
N VAL A 139 -0.60 10.41 -7.81
CA VAL A 139 -0.79 11.63 -7.03
C VAL A 139 -2.02 12.45 -7.45
N THR A 140 -2.78 12.04 -8.47
CA THR A 140 -3.78 12.90 -9.12
C THR A 140 -4.81 13.48 -8.15
N ALA A 141 -5.43 12.65 -7.29
CA ALA A 141 -6.43 13.12 -6.35
C ALA A 141 -5.85 14.08 -5.29
N ALA A 142 -4.73 13.70 -4.68
CA ALA A 142 -4.03 14.53 -3.71
C ALA A 142 -3.54 15.84 -4.33
N TRP A 143 -3.06 15.81 -5.58
CA TRP A 143 -2.70 17.01 -6.35
C TRP A 143 -3.88 17.94 -6.59
N LYS A 144 -5.07 17.40 -6.91
CA LYS A 144 -6.29 18.22 -7.05
C LYS A 144 -6.65 18.92 -5.75
N ALA A 145 -6.59 18.20 -4.62
CA ALA A 145 -6.81 18.77 -3.30
C ALA A 145 -5.76 19.84 -2.97
N TYR A 146 -4.49 19.60 -3.25
CA TYR A 146 -3.40 20.56 -3.07
C TYR A 146 -3.66 21.86 -3.88
N LYS A 147 -4.10 21.75 -5.13
CA LYS A 147 -4.46 22.92 -5.97
C LYS A 147 -5.66 23.70 -5.44
N LYS A 148 -6.44 23.15 -4.50
CA LYS A 148 -7.53 23.82 -3.78
C LYS A 148 -7.09 24.41 -2.43
N GLY A 149 -5.82 24.28 -2.07
CA GLY A 149 -5.26 24.82 -0.84
C GLY A 149 -5.04 23.80 0.29
N ALA A 150 -5.31 22.52 0.03
CA ALA A 150 -4.95 21.48 0.98
C ALA A 150 -3.43 21.37 1.10
N MET A 151 -2.91 21.44 2.32
CA MET A 151 -1.47 21.31 2.57
C MET A 151 -1.01 19.86 2.39
N PHE A 152 0.29 19.69 2.11
CA PHE A 152 0.94 18.38 1.97
C PHE A 152 1.99 18.21 3.07
N GLY A 153 2.01 17.05 3.72
CA GLY A 153 2.99 16.73 4.75
C GLY A 153 3.96 15.63 4.30
N ASN A 154 5.21 15.71 4.70
CA ASN A 154 6.24 14.70 4.50
C ASN A 154 6.37 14.12 3.07
N PRO A 155 6.32 14.91 1.98
CA PRO A 155 6.14 14.42 0.62
C PRO A 155 7.29 13.53 0.11
N CYS A 156 8.47 13.64 0.70
CA CYS A 156 9.67 12.89 0.27
C CYS A 156 9.85 11.55 1.00
N PHE A 157 9.02 11.22 2.01
CA PHE A 157 9.19 9.99 2.75
C PHE A 157 8.42 8.84 2.09
N THR A 158 9.18 7.90 1.55
CA THR A 158 8.67 6.67 0.94
C THR A 158 9.33 5.46 1.58
N GLN A 159 8.58 4.38 1.73
CA GLN A 159 9.11 3.10 2.17
C GLN A 159 9.31 2.19 0.97
N ILE A 160 10.48 1.57 0.89
CA ILE A 160 10.83 0.60 -0.12
C ILE A 160 10.69 -0.81 0.47
N HIS A 161 10.09 -1.72 -0.28
CA HIS A 161 9.97 -3.12 0.10
C HIS A 161 11.05 -3.96 -0.58
N PRO A 162 11.84 -4.75 0.17
CA PRO A 162 13.00 -5.46 -0.39
C PRO A 162 12.67 -6.71 -1.19
N THR A 163 11.47 -7.30 -1.01
CA THR A 163 11.12 -8.61 -1.57
C THR A 163 10.05 -8.50 -2.66
N CYS A 164 10.28 -7.69 -3.69
CA CYS A 164 9.38 -7.61 -4.82
C CYS A 164 9.91 -8.47 -5.97
N ILE A 165 9.01 -9.09 -6.74
CA ILE A 165 9.38 -9.80 -7.97
C ILE A 165 9.82 -8.76 -8.98
N PRO A 166 11.04 -8.86 -9.56
CA PRO A 166 11.52 -7.96 -10.61
C PRO A 166 10.61 -7.97 -11.83
N VAL A 167 10.81 -7.03 -12.74
CA VAL A 167 10.12 -7.03 -14.03
C VAL A 167 10.38 -8.36 -14.74
N SER A 168 9.31 -9.09 -15.07
CA SER A 168 9.35 -10.42 -15.68
C SER A 168 8.63 -10.49 -17.04
N GLY A 169 8.16 -9.36 -17.58
CA GLY A 169 7.50 -9.28 -18.87
C GLY A 169 7.07 -7.87 -19.25
N ASP A 170 6.80 -7.65 -20.53
CA ASP A 170 6.51 -6.31 -21.10
C ASP A 170 5.17 -5.72 -20.63
N TYR A 171 4.26 -6.57 -20.18
CA TYR A 171 2.89 -6.16 -19.77
C TYR A 171 2.71 -6.03 -18.27
N GLN A 172 3.79 -6.10 -17.50
CA GLN A 172 3.72 -5.98 -16.04
C GLN A 172 3.49 -4.52 -15.63
N SER A 173 2.29 -4.23 -15.12
CA SER A 173 1.89 -2.87 -14.74
C SER A 173 2.44 -2.39 -13.39
N LYS A 174 2.94 -3.32 -12.56
CA LYS A 174 3.53 -3.05 -11.24
C LYS A 174 4.44 -4.20 -10.84
N LEU A 175 5.36 -3.96 -9.90
CA LEU A 175 6.13 -5.04 -9.29
C LEU A 175 5.26 -5.77 -8.25
N THR A 176 5.22 -7.10 -8.34
CA THR A 176 4.47 -7.90 -7.36
C THR A 176 5.23 -8.00 -6.06
N LEU A 177 4.60 -7.57 -4.98
CA LEU A 177 5.12 -7.69 -3.64
C LEU A 177 5.03 -9.14 -3.17
N MET A 178 6.15 -9.67 -2.68
CA MET A 178 6.20 -10.92 -1.93
C MET A 178 6.24 -10.65 -0.43
N SER A 179 5.63 -11.53 0.35
CA SER A 179 5.65 -11.37 1.82
C SER A 179 7.07 -11.29 2.35
N GLU A 180 7.31 -10.35 3.24
CA GLU A 180 8.60 -10.20 3.92
C GLU A 180 8.97 -11.41 4.80
N SER A 181 7.97 -12.21 5.21
CA SER A 181 8.19 -13.43 5.96
C SER A 181 9.06 -14.46 5.24
N LEU A 182 9.20 -14.36 3.91
CA LEU A 182 10.15 -15.18 3.16
C LEU A 182 11.60 -15.02 3.64
N ARG A 183 11.94 -13.87 4.22
CA ARG A 183 13.27 -13.59 4.75
C ARG A 183 13.55 -14.26 6.10
N ASN A 184 12.52 -14.84 6.74
CA ASN A 184 12.70 -15.56 8.01
C ASN A 184 13.48 -16.86 7.81
N ASP A 185 13.19 -17.56 6.71
CA ASP A 185 13.79 -18.86 6.43
C ASP A 185 14.61 -18.86 5.12
N GLY A 186 14.41 -17.86 4.24
CA GLY A 186 15.19 -17.70 3.03
C GLY A 186 16.45 -16.86 3.23
N ARG A 187 17.55 -17.24 2.55
CA ARG A 187 18.84 -16.54 2.58
C ARG A 187 19.03 -15.68 1.33
N ILE A 188 19.52 -14.45 1.52
CA ILE A 188 19.72 -13.50 0.43
C ILE A 188 21.20 -13.44 0.04
N TRP A 189 21.49 -13.63 -1.27
CA TRP A 189 22.84 -13.61 -1.79
C TRP A 189 22.95 -13.10 -3.22
N VAL A 190 24.16 -12.78 -3.63
CA VAL A 190 24.58 -12.50 -5.03
C VAL A 190 25.85 -13.27 -5.33
N PRO A 191 26.18 -13.56 -6.61
CA PRO A 191 27.50 -14.11 -6.98
C PRO A 191 28.63 -13.16 -6.56
N ILE A 192 29.79 -13.69 -6.14
CA ILE A 192 30.98 -12.87 -5.86
C ILE A 192 31.62 -12.31 -7.14
N LYS A 193 31.32 -12.90 -8.28
CA LYS A 193 31.81 -12.45 -9.60
C LYS A 193 30.82 -11.47 -10.22
N LYS A 194 31.29 -10.29 -10.59
CA LYS A 194 30.50 -9.30 -11.30
C LYS A 194 30.05 -9.83 -12.67
N GLY A 195 28.78 -9.56 -13.00
CA GLY A 195 28.20 -9.94 -14.28
C GLY A 195 28.07 -11.45 -14.49
N ASP A 196 28.04 -12.24 -13.42
CA ASP A 196 27.83 -13.69 -13.51
C ASP A 196 26.46 -13.99 -14.15
N THR A 197 26.44 -14.87 -15.13
CA THR A 197 25.24 -15.28 -15.88
C THR A 197 24.97 -16.78 -15.77
N ARG A 198 25.73 -17.50 -14.94
CA ARG A 198 25.49 -18.93 -14.69
C ARG A 198 24.11 -19.15 -14.07
N ASP A 199 23.57 -20.36 -14.29
CA ASP A 199 22.42 -20.79 -13.51
C ASP A 199 22.78 -20.76 -12.01
N PRO A 200 21.92 -20.26 -11.13
CA PRO A 200 22.21 -20.19 -9.69
C PRO A 200 22.53 -21.55 -9.06
N LYS A 201 22.08 -22.65 -9.67
CA LYS A 201 22.41 -24.02 -9.23
C LYS A 201 23.89 -24.38 -9.47
N ASP A 202 24.50 -23.77 -10.50
CA ASP A 202 25.90 -24.03 -10.88
C ASP A 202 26.88 -23.11 -10.16
N ILE A 203 26.40 -22.21 -9.30
CA ILE A 203 27.23 -21.33 -8.48
C ILE A 203 27.48 -22.01 -7.14
N PRO A 204 28.71 -22.44 -6.85
CA PRO A 204 29.05 -23.10 -5.59
C PRO A 204 28.93 -22.17 -4.39
N GLU A 205 28.82 -22.72 -3.20
CA GLU A 205 28.53 -21.99 -1.97
C GLU A 205 29.62 -20.94 -1.64
N ASP A 206 30.86 -21.26 -1.87
CA ASP A 206 32.03 -20.37 -1.67
C ASP A 206 32.12 -19.21 -2.69
N GLU A 207 31.32 -19.27 -3.77
CA GLU A 207 31.18 -18.18 -4.75
C GLU A 207 29.90 -17.35 -4.51
N ARG A 208 29.22 -17.49 -3.38
CA ARG A 208 28.03 -16.76 -3.00
C ARG A 208 28.33 -15.70 -1.93
N ASP A 209 27.99 -14.44 -2.17
CA ASP A 209 28.07 -13.37 -1.16
C ASP A 209 26.72 -13.22 -0.44
N TYR A 210 26.62 -13.72 0.76
CA TYR A 210 25.53 -13.50 1.69
C TYR A 210 25.69 -12.14 2.36
N TYR A 211 25.62 -11.09 1.58
CA TYR A 211 26.04 -9.73 1.93
C TYR A 211 25.29 -9.14 3.14
N LEU A 212 24.04 -9.51 3.41
CA LEU A 212 23.32 -9.05 4.61
C LEU A 212 23.86 -9.70 5.87
N GLU A 213 24.10 -11.01 5.85
CA GLU A 213 24.68 -11.76 6.96
C GLU A 213 26.09 -11.27 7.27
N ARG A 214 26.91 -11.04 6.24
CA ARG A 214 28.29 -10.55 6.36
C ARG A 214 28.35 -9.11 6.90
N ARG A 215 27.47 -8.22 6.43
CA ARG A 215 27.48 -6.79 6.82
C ARG A 215 26.77 -6.53 8.16
N TYR A 216 25.77 -7.33 8.46
CA TYR A 216 24.89 -7.15 9.63
C TYR A 216 24.69 -8.44 10.40
N PRO A 217 25.76 -8.99 11.01
CA PRO A 217 25.73 -10.34 11.59
C PRO A 217 24.70 -10.50 12.73
N ALA A 218 24.34 -9.41 13.41
CA ALA A 218 23.33 -9.44 14.48
C ALA A 218 21.90 -9.65 13.99
N PHE A 219 21.59 -9.31 12.75
CA PHE A 219 20.24 -9.36 12.18
C PHE A 219 20.17 -10.25 10.92
N GLY A 220 21.27 -10.41 10.20
CA GLY A 220 21.33 -11.20 8.97
C GLY A 220 20.28 -10.74 7.94
N ASN A 221 19.51 -11.69 7.44
CA ASN A 221 18.43 -11.42 6.49
C ASN A 221 17.25 -10.65 7.08
N LEU A 222 17.16 -10.51 8.41
CA LEU A 222 16.06 -9.84 9.11
C LEU A 222 16.34 -8.35 9.42
N VAL A 223 17.38 -7.76 8.85
CA VAL A 223 17.60 -6.30 8.92
C VAL A 223 16.37 -5.50 8.47
N PRO A 224 16.16 -4.28 8.97
CA PRO A 224 15.06 -3.41 8.55
C PRO A 224 14.95 -3.26 7.04
N ARG A 225 13.74 -3.01 6.54
CA ARG A 225 13.42 -2.92 5.10
C ARG A 225 14.31 -1.95 4.33
N ASP A 226 14.57 -0.79 4.89
CA ASP A 226 15.37 0.25 4.25
C ASP A 226 16.84 -0.17 4.12
N ILE A 227 17.37 -0.89 5.10
CA ILE A 227 18.74 -1.44 5.06
C ILE A 227 18.82 -2.55 4.01
N ALA A 228 17.92 -3.53 4.04
CA ALA A 228 17.91 -4.62 3.07
C ALA A 228 17.74 -4.10 1.63
N SER A 229 16.86 -3.11 1.44
CA SER A 229 16.60 -2.52 0.12
C SER A 229 17.80 -1.76 -0.44
N ARG A 230 18.45 -0.93 0.39
CA ARG A 230 19.66 -0.20 -0.04
C ARG A 230 20.80 -1.15 -0.34
N ALA A 231 21.03 -2.15 0.50
CA ALA A 231 22.07 -3.13 0.28
C ALA A 231 21.86 -3.95 -1.00
N ALA A 232 20.63 -4.37 -1.30
CA ALA A 232 20.31 -5.06 -2.54
C ALA A 232 20.54 -4.18 -3.78
N LYS A 233 20.07 -2.93 -3.73
CA LYS A 233 20.29 -1.96 -4.83
C LYS A 233 21.78 -1.70 -5.05
N GLU A 234 22.54 -1.49 -3.98
CA GLU A 234 23.99 -1.27 -4.03
C GLU A 234 24.70 -2.45 -4.70
N ARG A 235 24.37 -3.71 -4.34
CA ARG A 235 24.94 -4.88 -5.02
C ARG A 235 24.63 -4.88 -6.52
N CYS A 236 23.41 -4.55 -6.91
CA CYS A 236 23.05 -4.45 -8.33
C CYS A 236 23.81 -3.33 -9.05
N ASP A 237 23.91 -2.14 -8.46
CA ASP A 237 24.62 -0.98 -9.03
C ASP A 237 26.14 -1.25 -9.17
N GLU A 238 26.73 -2.04 -8.28
CA GLU A 238 28.14 -2.46 -8.35
C GLU A 238 28.40 -3.57 -9.38
N GLY A 239 27.35 -4.09 -10.02
CA GLY A 239 27.45 -5.08 -11.09
C GLY A 239 27.33 -6.55 -10.65
N TYR A 240 26.88 -6.80 -9.40
CA TYR A 240 26.58 -8.16 -8.89
C TYR A 240 25.13 -8.58 -9.10
N GLY A 241 24.32 -7.71 -9.67
CA GLY A 241 22.90 -8.00 -9.93
C GLY A 241 22.71 -9.16 -10.89
N VAL A 242 21.66 -9.94 -10.66
CA VAL A 242 21.32 -11.17 -11.38
C VAL A 242 20.08 -11.00 -12.26
N GLY A 243 19.79 -12.01 -13.07
CA GLY A 243 18.68 -11.98 -14.04
C GLY A 243 19.00 -11.18 -15.30
N SER A 244 18.08 -11.16 -16.26
CA SER A 244 18.26 -10.50 -17.57
C SER A 244 18.48 -8.99 -17.46
N THR A 245 17.80 -8.35 -16.49
CA THR A 245 17.90 -6.90 -16.27
C THR A 245 19.08 -6.50 -15.39
N LYS A 246 19.76 -7.43 -14.75
CA LYS A 246 20.76 -7.19 -13.68
C LYS A 246 20.21 -6.44 -12.47
N MET A 247 18.90 -6.34 -12.35
CA MET A 247 18.19 -5.67 -11.27
C MET A 247 17.47 -6.71 -10.40
N ALA A 248 18.23 -7.64 -9.84
CA ALA A 248 17.75 -8.62 -8.89
C ALA A 248 18.87 -9.15 -7.99
N VAL A 249 18.49 -9.70 -6.85
CA VAL A 249 19.32 -10.54 -5.97
C VAL A 249 18.59 -11.86 -5.74
N TYR A 250 19.31 -12.90 -5.34
CA TYR A 250 18.69 -14.19 -5.03
C TYR A 250 18.16 -14.25 -3.61
N LEU A 251 17.00 -14.89 -3.43
CA LEU A 251 16.43 -15.33 -2.17
C LEU A 251 16.26 -16.86 -2.24
N ASP A 252 17.05 -17.60 -1.48
CA ASP A 252 17.26 -19.03 -1.59
C ASP A 252 16.68 -19.78 -0.38
N PHE A 253 15.90 -20.82 -0.63
CA PHE A 253 15.29 -21.68 0.38
C PHE A 253 15.97 -23.04 0.53
N LYS A 254 17.08 -23.28 -0.16
CA LYS A 254 17.80 -24.56 -0.15
C LYS A 254 18.11 -25.04 1.26
N ASP A 255 18.66 -24.16 2.11
CA ASP A 255 19.03 -24.51 3.50
C ASP A 255 17.79 -24.76 4.37
N ALA A 256 16.73 -23.98 4.19
CA ALA A 256 15.47 -24.17 4.89
C ALA A 256 14.81 -25.50 4.51
N ILE A 257 14.80 -25.86 3.23
CA ILE A 257 14.28 -27.14 2.75
C ILE A 257 15.11 -28.30 3.31
N SER A 258 16.43 -28.18 3.31
CA SER A 258 17.32 -29.23 3.83
C SER A 258 17.17 -29.44 5.34
N SER A 259 16.95 -28.36 6.11
CA SER A 259 16.90 -28.43 7.58
C SER A 259 15.51 -28.76 8.14
N MET A 260 14.45 -28.23 7.55
CA MET A 260 13.07 -28.37 8.04
C MET A 260 12.22 -29.36 7.24
N GLY A 261 12.68 -29.75 6.06
CA GLY A 261 11.93 -30.54 5.09
C GLY A 261 11.02 -29.69 4.21
N GLU A 262 10.80 -30.16 2.98
CA GLU A 262 9.97 -29.46 1.98
C GLU A 262 8.52 -29.27 2.43
N ASP A 263 7.92 -30.26 3.11
CA ASP A 263 6.54 -30.19 3.60
C ASP A 263 6.34 -29.05 4.60
N THR A 264 7.32 -28.81 5.47
CA THR A 264 7.27 -27.67 6.41
C THR A 264 7.35 -26.34 5.67
N VAL A 265 8.27 -26.22 4.72
CA VAL A 265 8.41 -25.03 3.87
C VAL A 265 7.13 -24.82 3.04
N ARG A 266 6.56 -25.88 2.50
CA ARG A 266 5.29 -25.86 1.74
C ARG A 266 4.12 -25.39 2.60
N SER A 267 4.02 -25.86 3.83
CA SER A 267 2.99 -25.42 4.78
C SER A 267 3.10 -23.92 5.11
N ARG A 268 4.33 -23.38 5.20
CA ARG A 268 4.59 -21.97 5.53
C ARG A 268 4.44 -21.03 4.34
N TYR A 269 4.95 -21.42 3.16
CA TYR A 269 5.18 -20.54 2.03
C TYR A 269 4.58 -21.02 0.70
N GLY A 270 3.93 -22.18 0.66
CA GLY A 270 3.51 -22.82 -0.59
C GLY A 270 2.63 -21.94 -1.48
N ASN A 271 1.73 -21.15 -0.90
CA ASN A 271 0.92 -20.21 -1.65
C ASN A 271 1.75 -19.05 -2.26
N LEU A 272 2.80 -18.62 -1.59
CA LEU A 272 3.71 -17.59 -2.09
C LEU A 272 4.59 -18.16 -3.21
N PHE A 273 5.08 -19.37 -3.06
CA PHE A 273 5.86 -20.07 -4.08
C PHE A 273 5.02 -20.32 -5.34
N GLN A 274 3.77 -20.75 -5.18
CA GLN A 274 2.84 -20.91 -6.29
C GLN A 274 2.59 -19.59 -7.02
N MET A 275 2.42 -18.49 -6.29
CA MET A 275 2.25 -17.16 -6.89
C MET A 275 3.52 -16.74 -7.66
N TYR A 276 4.70 -16.96 -7.09
CA TYR A 276 5.98 -16.67 -7.74
C TYR A 276 6.14 -17.48 -9.02
N ASN A 277 5.89 -18.79 -8.96
CA ASN A 277 5.99 -19.67 -10.12
C ASN A 277 5.02 -19.26 -11.24
N LYS A 278 3.79 -18.88 -10.92
CA LYS A 278 2.80 -18.40 -11.92
C LYS A 278 3.25 -17.12 -12.62
N ILE A 279 4.03 -16.27 -11.97
CA ILE A 279 4.49 -15.00 -12.53
C ILE A 279 5.79 -15.16 -13.31
N THR A 280 6.72 -15.96 -12.81
CA THR A 280 8.08 -16.05 -13.34
C THR A 280 8.37 -17.31 -14.13
N GLY A 281 7.60 -18.38 -13.91
CA GLY A 281 7.87 -19.73 -14.41
C GLY A 281 8.89 -20.52 -13.58
N ASP A 282 9.58 -19.89 -12.64
CA ASP A 282 10.60 -20.55 -11.80
C ASP A 282 9.94 -21.21 -10.58
N ASP A 283 10.43 -22.40 -10.20
CA ASP A 283 9.98 -23.10 -9.00
C ASP A 283 10.91 -22.83 -7.80
N PRO A 284 10.44 -22.12 -6.75
CA PRO A 284 11.24 -21.77 -5.60
C PRO A 284 11.71 -22.95 -4.75
N TYR A 285 11.14 -24.13 -4.90
CA TYR A 285 11.64 -25.36 -4.25
C TYR A 285 12.97 -25.85 -4.84
N HIS A 286 13.26 -25.46 -6.07
CA HIS A 286 14.42 -25.96 -6.82
C HIS A 286 15.34 -24.88 -7.33
N THR A 287 14.87 -23.62 -7.39
CA THR A 287 15.63 -22.49 -7.94
C THR A 287 15.46 -21.27 -7.04
N PRO A 288 16.54 -20.56 -6.67
CA PRO A 288 16.42 -19.33 -5.88
C PRO A 288 15.50 -18.31 -6.54
N MET A 289 14.65 -17.70 -5.73
CA MET A 289 13.79 -16.60 -6.18
C MET A 289 14.62 -15.37 -6.52
N ARG A 290 14.24 -14.63 -7.55
CA ARG A 290 14.79 -13.31 -7.85
C ARG A 290 13.92 -12.25 -7.19
N ILE A 291 14.53 -11.37 -6.41
CA ILE A 291 13.85 -10.26 -5.73
C ILE A 291 14.55 -8.94 -5.99
N TYR A 292 13.82 -7.83 -5.96
CA TYR A 292 14.36 -6.48 -6.10
C TYR A 292 13.56 -5.47 -5.25
N PRO A 293 14.23 -4.42 -4.72
CA PRO A 293 13.53 -3.36 -3.99
C PRO A 293 12.61 -2.53 -4.88
N ALA A 294 11.41 -2.21 -4.35
CA ALA A 294 10.49 -1.30 -5.03
C ALA A 294 9.77 -0.39 -4.03
N VAL A 295 9.37 0.80 -4.48
CA VAL A 295 8.54 1.71 -3.70
C VAL A 295 7.22 1.01 -3.38
N HIS A 296 6.88 0.99 -2.09
CA HIS A 296 5.74 0.23 -1.60
C HIS A 296 4.72 1.08 -0.85
N TYR A 297 5.17 2.05 -0.06
CA TYR A 297 4.31 2.88 0.77
C TYR A 297 4.81 4.33 0.79
N THR A 298 3.88 5.28 0.70
CA THR A 298 4.18 6.70 0.84
C THR A 298 3.75 7.16 2.24
N MET A 299 4.72 7.52 3.10
CA MET A 299 4.43 8.08 4.43
C MET A 299 3.96 9.53 4.36
N GLY A 300 4.30 10.22 3.29
CA GLY A 300 3.75 11.53 2.98
C GLY A 300 2.33 11.45 2.43
N GLY A 301 1.64 12.57 2.46
CA GLY A 301 0.26 12.68 1.98
C GLY A 301 -0.33 14.04 2.32
N LEU A 302 -1.63 14.19 2.14
CA LEU A 302 -2.32 15.41 2.55
C LEU A 302 -2.18 15.62 4.06
N TRP A 303 -1.86 16.84 4.44
CA TRP A 303 -1.87 17.21 5.85
C TRP A 303 -3.30 17.13 6.38
N VAL A 304 -3.47 16.53 7.55
CA VAL A 304 -4.75 16.45 8.26
C VAL A 304 -4.55 16.87 9.72
N ASP A 305 -5.59 17.39 10.33
CA ASP A 305 -5.65 17.59 11.77
C ASP A 305 -5.86 16.25 12.52
N TYR A 306 -6.07 16.31 13.84
CA TYR A 306 -6.34 15.10 14.64
C TYR A 306 -7.65 14.40 14.22
N ASN A 307 -8.59 15.16 13.67
CA ASN A 307 -9.92 14.71 13.24
C ASN A 307 -9.96 14.24 11.77
N LEU A 308 -8.80 14.13 11.11
CA LEU A 308 -8.62 13.72 9.71
C LEU A 308 -9.15 14.73 8.68
N MET A 309 -9.46 15.97 9.09
CA MET A 309 -9.80 17.06 8.16
C MET A 309 -8.52 17.70 7.63
N THR A 310 -8.47 17.97 6.33
CA THR A 310 -7.35 18.69 5.71
C THR A 310 -7.37 20.17 6.11
N SER A 311 -6.41 20.96 5.62
CA SER A 311 -6.47 22.42 5.78
C SER A 311 -7.62 23.09 5.00
N VAL A 312 -8.35 22.32 4.20
CA VAL A 312 -9.57 22.77 3.51
C VAL A 312 -10.78 22.25 4.27
N PRO A 313 -11.64 23.13 4.80
CA PRO A 313 -12.85 22.72 5.52
C PRO A 313 -13.75 21.80 4.69
N GLY A 314 -14.31 20.76 5.33
CA GLY A 314 -15.16 19.79 4.65
C GLY A 314 -14.45 18.78 3.76
N LEU A 315 -13.12 18.87 3.62
CA LEU A 315 -12.29 17.91 2.91
C LEU A 315 -11.49 17.05 3.89
N TYR A 316 -11.76 15.76 3.90
CA TYR A 316 -11.09 14.76 4.73
C TYR A 316 -10.13 13.91 3.91
N SER A 317 -9.10 13.36 4.55
CA SER A 317 -8.18 12.41 3.92
C SER A 317 -7.85 11.29 4.90
N ILE A 318 -8.04 10.04 4.48
CA ILE A 318 -7.89 8.85 5.34
C ILE A 318 -6.95 7.81 4.73
N GLY A 319 -6.36 6.97 5.59
CA GLY A 319 -5.40 5.94 5.20
C GLY A 319 -4.14 6.53 4.57
N GLU A 320 -3.57 5.84 3.60
CA GLU A 320 -2.31 6.23 2.96
C GLU A 320 -2.38 7.55 2.17
N SER A 321 -3.57 8.13 1.96
CA SER A 321 -3.69 9.45 1.33
C SER A 321 -3.30 10.61 2.26
N ASN A 322 -3.22 10.38 3.57
CA ASN A 322 -2.75 11.36 4.57
C ASN A 322 -1.35 11.00 5.13
N PHE A 323 -0.73 11.94 5.86
CA PHE A 323 0.66 11.84 6.33
C PHE A 323 0.82 11.42 7.81
N SER A 324 -0.24 11.27 8.58
CA SER A 324 -0.24 11.54 10.03
C SER A 324 0.53 10.54 10.91
N ASP A 325 0.51 9.23 10.63
CA ASP A 325 0.84 8.23 11.65
C ASP A 325 2.27 7.66 11.56
N HIS A 326 2.91 7.75 10.38
CA HIS A 326 4.11 6.96 10.14
C HIS A 326 5.43 7.75 10.13
N GLY A 327 5.35 9.08 10.09
CA GLY A 327 6.56 9.91 10.06
C GLY A 327 7.47 9.62 8.88
N ALA A 328 8.74 9.37 9.16
CA ALA A 328 9.74 9.12 8.12
C ALA A 328 9.90 7.63 7.76
N ASN A 329 9.42 6.72 8.59
CA ASN A 329 9.52 5.28 8.36
C ASN A 329 8.38 4.51 9.04
N ARG A 330 7.66 3.72 8.28
CA ARG A 330 6.49 2.97 8.72
C ARG A 330 6.90 1.61 9.29
N LEU A 331 6.31 1.23 10.41
CA LEU A 331 6.41 -0.14 10.94
C LEU A 331 5.65 -1.13 10.05
N GLY A 332 6.14 -2.35 9.97
CA GLY A 332 5.45 -3.44 9.27
C GLY A 332 4.02 -3.65 9.79
N ALA A 333 3.08 -3.95 8.90
CA ALA A 333 1.66 -4.16 9.15
C ALA A 333 0.84 -2.92 9.57
N SER A 334 1.44 -1.80 9.96
CA SER A 334 0.72 -0.63 10.48
C SER A 334 -0.05 0.17 9.41
N ALA A 335 0.24 -0.01 8.12
CA ALA A 335 -0.50 0.69 7.05
C ALA A 335 -1.97 0.31 6.99
N LEU A 336 -2.26 -1.00 6.97
CA LEU A 336 -3.63 -1.50 6.99
C LEU A 336 -4.33 -1.10 8.30
N MET A 337 -3.59 -1.13 9.41
CA MET A 337 -4.07 -0.71 10.72
C MET A 337 -4.50 0.77 10.71
N GLN A 338 -3.70 1.67 10.13
CA GLN A 338 -4.05 3.09 9.98
C GLN A 338 -5.34 3.27 9.16
N GLY A 339 -5.43 2.66 7.99
CA GLY A 339 -6.62 2.79 7.13
C GLY A 339 -7.91 2.32 7.83
N LEU A 340 -7.82 1.24 8.62
CA LEU A 340 -8.93 0.71 9.38
C LEU A 340 -9.27 1.58 10.60
N ALA A 341 -8.25 2.11 11.30
CA ALA A 341 -8.44 3.08 12.39
C ALA A 341 -9.16 4.33 11.89
N ASP A 342 -8.64 4.93 10.83
CA ASP A 342 -9.22 6.13 10.24
C ASP A 342 -10.68 5.93 9.81
N GLY A 343 -10.94 4.81 9.11
CA GLY A 343 -12.26 4.53 8.53
C GLY A 343 -13.31 4.05 9.52
N TYR A 344 -12.93 3.25 10.51
CA TYR A 344 -13.90 2.66 11.46
C TYR A 344 -14.00 3.41 12.78
N PHE A 345 -12.91 3.96 13.30
CA PHE A 345 -12.84 4.47 14.66
C PHE A 345 -12.64 5.97 14.78
N VAL A 346 -12.35 6.67 13.70
CA VAL A 346 -12.13 8.13 13.72
C VAL A 346 -13.13 8.87 12.85
N LEU A 347 -13.10 8.64 11.54
CA LEU A 347 -13.91 9.41 10.56
C LEU A 347 -15.43 9.40 10.87
N PRO A 348 -16.06 8.28 11.25
CA PRO A 348 -17.51 8.29 11.52
C PRO A 348 -17.92 9.31 12.58
N TYR A 349 -17.08 9.52 13.59
CA TYR A 349 -17.33 10.49 14.65
C TYR A 349 -17.00 11.93 14.21
N THR A 350 -15.84 12.14 13.63
CA THR A 350 -15.38 13.48 13.27
C THR A 350 -16.16 14.10 12.12
N ILE A 351 -16.59 13.29 11.13
CA ILE A 351 -17.47 13.75 10.06
C ILE A 351 -18.88 14.01 10.57
N GLY A 352 -19.36 13.17 11.52
CA GLY A 352 -20.66 13.37 12.17
C GLY A 352 -20.73 14.68 12.95
N GLU A 353 -19.67 15.01 13.70
CA GLU A 353 -19.54 16.28 14.40
C GLU A 353 -19.53 17.47 13.42
N PHE A 354 -18.72 17.39 12.37
CA PHE A 354 -18.69 18.43 11.34
C PHE A 354 -20.04 18.67 10.68
N LEU A 355 -20.79 17.60 10.39
CA LEU A 355 -22.08 17.65 9.72
C LEU A 355 -23.24 17.99 10.67
N SER A 356 -23.03 18.01 11.98
CA SER A 356 -24.12 18.23 12.96
C SER A 356 -24.90 19.53 12.73
N LYS A 357 -24.22 20.57 12.29
CA LYS A 357 -24.82 21.86 11.93
C LYS A 357 -25.54 21.85 10.56
N ASP A 358 -25.20 20.89 9.69
CA ASP A 358 -25.73 20.79 8.33
C ASP A 358 -26.88 19.77 8.21
N ILE A 359 -27.34 19.16 9.32
CA ILE A 359 -28.39 18.10 9.30
C ILE A 359 -29.69 18.59 8.62
N ARG A 360 -30.03 19.87 8.75
CA ARG A 360 -31.21 20.47 8.15
C ARG A 360 -30.91 21.39 6.97
N THR A 361 -29.66 21.42 6.53
CA THR A 361 -29.22 22.24 5.39
C THR A 361 -29.63 21.55 4.10
N GLU A 362 -30.30 22.29 3.21
CA GLU A 362 -30.70 21.76 1.92
C GLU A 362 -29.47 21.39 1.06
N ARG A 363 -29.65 20.44 0.18
CA ARG A 363 -28.62 20.06 -0.80
C ARG A 363 -28.46 21.18 -1.81
N ILE A 364 -27.22 21.59 -2.06
CA ILE A 364 -26.91 22.53 -3.13
C ILE A 364 -27.12 21.83 -4.47
N SER A 365 -27.80 22.48 -5.40
CA SER A 365 -27.98 21.94 -6.75
C SER A 365 -26.62 21.75 -7.45
N THR A 366 -26.49 20.67 -8.17
CA THR A 366 -25.31 20.48 -9.06
C THR A 366 -25.31 21.40 -10.30
N ASP A 367 -26.38 22.16 -10.50
CA ASP A 367 -26.43 23.25 -11.51
C ASP A 367 -25.99 24.61 -10.96
N ASP A 368 -25.60 24.65 -9.67
CA ASP A 368 -24.96 25.82 -9.09
C ASP A 368 -23.72 26.24 -9.89
N GLU A 369 -23.46 27.53 -9.96
CA GLU A 369 -22.39 28.10 -10.78
C GLU A 369 -21.00 27.55 -10.46
N HIS A 370 -20.73 27.18 -9.18
CA HIS A 370 -19.44 26.63 -8.76
C HIS A 370 -19.20 25.24 -9.40
N PHE A 371 -20.22 24.38 -9.45
CA PHE A 371 -20.16 23.09 -10.13
C PHE A 371 -19.99 23.25 -11.64
N VAL A 372 -20.79 24.13 -12.26
CA VAL A 372 -20.73 24.44 -13.71
C VAL A 372 -19.34 24.97 -14.09
N LYS A 373 -18.78 25.88 -13.30
CA LYS A 373 -17.45 26.46 -13.51
C LYS A 373 -16.34 25.43 -13.34
N ALA A 374 -16.43 24.56 -12.32
CA ALA A 374 -15.46 23.51 -12.09
C ALA A 374 -15.47 22.47 -13.23
N GLU A 375 -16.64 22.05 -13.71
CA GLU A 375 -16.76 21.15 -14.85
C GLU A 375 -16.16 21.77 -16.13
N LYS A 376 -16.52 23.00 -16.47
CA LYS A 376 -15.97 23.72 -17.64
C LYS A 376 -14.45 23.78 -17.60
N LYS A 377 -13.88 24.05 -16.42
CA LYS A 377 -12.42 24.08 -16.22
C LYS A 377 -11.79 22.70 -16.45
N ALA A 378 -12.42 21.63 -15.94
CA ALA A 378 -11.94 20.27 -16.14
C ALA A 378 -11.99 19.85 -17.62
N ARG A 379 -13.08 20.17 -18.33
CA ARG A 379 -13.23 19.93 -19.79
C ARG A 379 -12.14 20.63 -20.57
N LYS A 380 -12.01 21.95 -20.41
CA LYS A 380 -11.01 22.75 -21.12
C LYS A 380 -9.59 22.22 -20.95
N ARG A 381 -9.22 21.80 -19.72
CA ARG A 381 -7.91 21.20 -19.46
C ARG A 381 -7.71 19.90 -20.25
N ASN A 382 -8.71 19.02 -20.27
CA ASN A 382 -8.60 17.76 -20.99
C ASN A 382 -8.55 17.97 -22.50
N GLU A 383 -9.33 18.91 -23.03
CA GLU A 383 -9.28 19.32 -24.44
C GLU A 383 -7.88 19.82 -24.80
N THR A 384 -7.32 20.76 -24.01
CA THR A 384 -5.95 21.26 -24.22
C THR A 384 -4.91 20.13 -24.20
N LEU A 385 -5.04 19.13 -23.31
CA LEU A 385 -4.12 18.00 -23.26
C LEU A 385 -4.24 17.09 -24.48
N LEU A 386 -5.43 16.92 -25.02
CA LEU A 386 -5.68 16.13 -26.24
C LEU A 386 -5.18 16.82 -27.52
N GLU A 387 -5.02 18.13 -27.51
CA GLU A 387 -4.47 18.93 -28.63
C GLU A 387 -2.93 18.84 -28.70
N ILE A 388 -2.27 18.40 -27.62
CA ILE A 388 -0.80 18.21 -27.59
C ILE A 388 -0.48 16.94 -28.39
N LYS A 389 0.22 17.13 -29.51
CA LYS A 389 0.66 16.05 -30.41
C LYS A 389 2.01 15.47 -29.99
#